data_ad7fe56a300291a1fd7f2f6a9d7a26a8
#
_entry.id   ad7fe56a300291a1fd7f2f6a9d7a26a8
#
_cell.length_a   1.000
_cell.length_b   1.000
_cell.length_c   1.000
_cell.angle_alpha   90.00
_cell.angle_beta   90.00
_cell.angle_gamma   90.00
#
_symmetry.space_group_name_H-M   'P 1'
#
loop_
_entity.id
_entity.type
_entity.pdbx_description
1 polymer ?
#
loop_
_entity_poly.entity_id
_entity_poly.type
_entity_poly.pdbx_seq_one_letter_code
_entity_poly.pdbx_strand_id
1 'polypeptide(L)'
;HVVGFDEWLWVLAYPGIKVSTAEARAILPAQYRRQDCIAHGRHLAGFIHACYTRQPQLAAKLMKDVIAEPYRTKLLPGFSEARQAAMEMGAQACGISGSGPTLFALCDKPDTAQRVADWLGA
;
A
#
# COMPACT_ATOMS: atom_id res chain seq x y z
N HIS A 1 -13.83 -4.70 -11.02
CA HIS A 1 -13.67 -5.09 -9.61
C HIS A 1 -13.00 -6.44 -9.50
N VAL A 2 -12.04 -6.58 -8.58
CA VAL A 2 -11.45 -7.86 -8.24
C VAL A 2 -12.17 -8.46 -7.04
N VAL A 3 -12.11 -9.78 -6.91
CA VAL A 3 -12.69 -10.49 -5.76
C VAL A 3 -11.79 -10.24 -4.54
N GLY A 4 -12.36 -9.69 -3.48
CA GLY A 4 -11.66 -9.48 -2.22
C GLY A 4 -11.73 -10.70 -1.31
N PHE A 5 -11.18 -10.56 -0.11
CA PHE A 5 -11.15 -11.61 0.90
C PHE A 5 -11.81 -11.10 2.18
N ASP A 6 -12.76 -11.86 2.72
CA ASP A 6 -13.51 -11.48 3.91
C ASP A 6 -12.64 -11.44 5.17
N GLU A 7 -11.59 -12.25 5.21
CA GLU A 7 -10.65 -12.28 6.34
C GLU A 7 -9.69 -11.09 6.38
N TRP A 8 -9.64 -10.27 5.34
CA TRP A 8 -8.79 -9.09 5.31
C TRP A 8 -9.36 -7.98 6.17
N LEU A 9 -8.48 -7.40 6.99
CA LEU A 9 -8.78 -6.25 7.84
C LEU A 9 -7.92 -5.07 7.40
N TRP A 10 -8.58 -3.95 7.08
CA TRP A 10 -7.91 -2.75 6.61
C TRP A 10 -7.78 -1.75 7.74
N VAL A 11 -6.56 -1.29 7.99
CA VAL A 11 -6.30 -0.16 8.88
C VAL A 11 -6.01 1.04 8.00
N LEU A 12 -6.75 2.13 8.20
CA LEU A 12 -6.57 3.36 7.43
C LEU A 12 -6.05 4.44 8.39
N ALA A 13 -5.04 5.17 7.95
CA ALA A 13 -4.46 6.26 8.74
C ALA A 13 -4.41 7.53 7.91
N TYR A 14 -5.02 8.58 8.43
CA TYR A 14 -4.99 9.91 7.81
C TYR A 14 -3.99 10.78 8.59
N PRO A 15 -2.86 11.18 7.97
CA PRO A 15 -1.80 11.89 8.69
C PRO A 15 -2.08 13.36 8.98
N GLY A 16 -3.25 13.87 8.62
CA GLY A 16 -3.62 15.26 8.90
C GLY A 16 -3.00 16.30 7.97
N ILE A 17 -2.33 15.88 6.92
CA ILE A 17 -1.78 16.76 5.89
C ILE A 17 -2.58 16.62 4.61
N LYS A 18 -2.60 17.68 3.80
CA LYS A 18 -3.30 17.66 2.52
C LYS A 18 -2.30 17.47 1.39
N VAL A 19 -2.60 16.53 0.51
CA VAL A 19 -1.86 16.34 -0.74
C VAL A 19 -2.88 16.36 -1.87
N SER A 20 -2.78 17.36 -2.74
CA SER A 20 -3.68 17.43 -3.88
C SER A 20 -3.34 16.36 -4.91
N THR A 21 -4.33 15.92 -5.68
CA THR A 21 -4.09 14.99 -6.79
C THR A 21 -3.10 15.58 -7.80
N ALA A 22 -3.17 16.89 -8.03
CA ALA A 22 -2.24 17.57 -8.93
C ALA A 22 -0.80 17.47 -8.44
N GLU A 23 -0.55 17.72 -7.14
CA GLU A 23 0.78 17.57 -6.54
C GLU A 23 1.28 16.14 -6.63
N ALA A 24 0.41 15.18 -6.31
CA ALA A 24 0.75 13.77 -6.35
C ALA A 24 1.09 13.28 -7.76
N ARG A 25 0.48 13.86 -8.77
CA ARG A 25 0.81 13.57 -10.17
C ARG A 25 2.07 14.30 -10.63
N ALA A 26 2.25 15.54 -10.21
CA ALA A 26 3.37 16.37 -10.64
C ALA A 26 4.72 15.82 -10.18
N ILE A 27 4.78 15.10 -9.06
CA ILE A 27 6.02 14.55 -8.53
C ILE A 27 6.49 13.32 -9.30
N LEU A 28 5.64 12.74 -10.14
CA LEU A 28 5.99 11.53 -10.88
C LEU A 28 6.90 11.88 -12.06
N PRO A 29 7.92 11.03 -12.36
CA PRO A 29 8.77 11.26 -13.52
C PRO A 29 7.99 11.09 -14.82
N ALA A 30 8.46 11.77 -15.89
CA ALA A 30 7.86 11.65 -17.20
C ALA A 30 8.17 10.30 -17.88
N GLN A 31 9.25 9.67 -17.46
CA GLN A 31 9.72 8.41 -18.06
C GLN A 31 10.12 7.45 -16.95
N TYR A 32 9.98 6.16 -17.22
CA TYR A 32 10.34 5.09 -16.31
C TYR A 32 11.25 4.09 -17.00
N ARG A 33 12.10 3.42 -16.23
CA ARG A 33 12.90 2.33 -16.78
C ARG A 33 11.99 1.19 -17.20
N ARG A 34 12.34 0.52 -18.30
CA ARG A 34 11.59 -0.62 -18.82
C ARG A 34 11.35 -1.68 -17.72
N GLN A 35 12.40 -1.99 -16.95
CA GLN A 35 12.31 -3.01 -15.93
C GLN A 35 11.30 -2.68 -14.83
N ASP A 36 11.13 -1.40 -14.50
CA ASP A 36 10.14 -0.97 -13.51
C ASP A 36 8.73 -1.13 -14.04
N CYS A 37 8.50 -0.80 -15.32
CA CYS A 37 7.20 -1.00 -15.97
C CYS A 37 6.83 -2.48 -16.03
N ILE A 38 7.80 -3.34 -16.37
CA ILE A 38 7.59 -4.79 -16.43
C ILE A 38 7.28 -5.33 -15.03
N ALA A 39 8.02 -4.90 -14.01
CA ALA A 39 7.80 -5.34 -12.64
C ALA A 39 6.40 -4.94 -12.14
N HIS A 40 5.99 -3.70 -12.41
CA HIS A 40 4.67 -3.20 -12.01
C HIS A 40 3.55 -4.00 -12.67
N GLY A 41 3.66 -4.25 -13.98
CA GLY A 41 2.69 -5.06 -14.71
C GLY A 41 2.61 -6.49 -14.16
N ARG A 42 3.75 -7.07 -13.83
CA ARG A 42 3.82 -8.41 -13.25
C ARG A 42 3.15 -8.46 -11.87
N HIS A 43 3.41 -7.47 -11.02
CA HIS A 43 2.77 -7.39 -9.70
C HIS A 43 1.26 -7.25 -9.84
N LEU A 44 0.79 -6.38 -10.72
CA LEU A 44 -0.64 -6.16 -10.93
C LEU A 44 -1.33 -7.42 -11.45
N ALA A 45 -0.77 -8.03 -12.50
CA ALA A 45 -1.34 -9.25 -13.09
C ALA A 45 -1.38 -10.39 -12.06
N GLY A 46 -0.28 -10.57 -11.32
CA GLY A 46 -0.20 -11.57 -10.29
C GLY A 46 -1.17 -11.33 -9.14
N PHE A 47 -1.36 -10.07 -8.74
CA PHE A 47 -2.35 -9.69 -7.72
C PHE A 47 -3.76 -10.09 -8.15
N ILE A 48 -4.16 -9.76 -9.37
CA ILE A 48 -5.49 -10.11 -9.88
C ILE A 48 -5.65 -11.62 -9.94
N HIS A 49 -4.64 -12.32 -10.46
CA HIS A 49 -4.63 -13.78 -10.50
C HIS A 49 -4.82 -14.39 -9.10
N ALA A 50 -4.07 -13.88 -8.13
CA ALA A 50 -4.15 -14.37 -6.75
C ALA A 50 -5.54 -14.13 -6.13
N CYS A 51 -6.18 -13.00 -6.44
CA CYS A 51 -7.54 -12.72 -5.98
C CYS A 51 -8.54 -13.73 -6.54
N TYR A 52 -8.48 -13.99 -7.84
CA TYR A 52 -9.42 -14.90 -8.51
C TYR A 52 -9.14 -16.37 -8.22
N THR A 53 -7.92 -16.73 -7.85
CA THR A 53 -7.56 -18.10 -7.45
C THR A 53 -7.58 -18.28 -5.93
N ARG A 54 -8.09 -17.31 -5.18
CA ARG A 54 -8.29 -17.39 -3.74
C ARG A 54 -6.99 -17.62 -2.96
N GLN A 55 -5.95 -16.83 -3.28
CA GLN A 55 -4.65 -16.88 -2.63
C GLN A 55 -4.36 -15.56 -1.90
N PRO A 56 -4.90 -15.35 -0.67
CA PRO A 56 -4.79 -14.06 0.01
C PRO A 56 -3.35 -13.65 0.34
N GLN A 57 -2.50 -14.60 0.75
CA GLN A 57 -1.11 -14.27 1.08
C GLN A 57 -0.32 -13.84 -0.15
N LEU A 58 -0.53 -14.53 -1.28
CA LEU A 58 0.11 -14.13 -2.54
C LEU A 58 -0.40 -12.77 -3.01
N ALA A 59 -1.71 -12.52 -2.92
CA ALA A 59 -2.29 -11.24 -3.28
C ALA A 59 -1.68 -10.11 -2.45
N ALA A 60 -1.54 -10.29 -1.14
CA ALA A 60 -0.92 -9.29 -0.27
C ALA A 60 0.54 -9.02 -0.64
N LYS A 61 1.31 -10.06 -0.96
CA LYS A 61 2.71 -9.90 -1.39
C LYS A 61 2.83 -9.10 -2.68
N LEU A 62 1.83 -9.17 -3.54
CA LEU A 62 1.86 -8.51 -4.84
C LEU A 62 1.21 -7.13 -4.84
N MET A 63 0.78 -6.63 -3.69
CA MET A 63 0.35 -5.24 -3.52
C MET A 63 1.56 -4.32 -3.48
N LYS A 64 2.18 -4.11 -4.64
CA LYS A 64 3.39 -3.30 -4.76
C LYS A 64 3.22 -2.29 -5.87
N ASP A 65 3.54 -1.04 -5.57
CA ASP A 65 3.54 0.05 -6.52
C ASP A 65 4.97 0.56 -6.67
N VAL A 66 5.60 0.26 -7.80
CA VAL A 66 6.96 0.74 -8.11
C VAL A 66 6.91 1.97 -9.03
N ILE A 67 5.73 2.39 -9.45
CA ILE A 67 5.54 3.51 -10.39
C ILE A 67 5.31 4.83 -9.65
N ALA A 68 4.41 4.86 -8.69
CA ALA A 68 4.02 6.11 -8.04
C ALA A 68 4.53 6.22 -6.60
N GLU A 69 4.38 5.16 -5.81
CA GLU A 69 4.65 5.19 -4.37
C GLU A 69 6.07 5.63 -4.02
N PRO A 70 7.15 5.13 -4.68
CA PRO A 70 8.51 5.56 -4.33
C PRO A 70 8.73 7.07 -4.44
N TYR A 71 8.00 7.74 -5.31
CA TYR A 71 8.11 9.19 -5.50
C TYR A 71 7.18 9.94 -4.54
N ARG A 72 6.00 9.40 -4.29
CA ARG A 72 4.98 10.03 -3.43
C ARG A 72 5.33 9.98 -1.95
N THR A 73 6.20 9.07 -1.52
CA THR A 73 6.65 9.01 -0.13
C THR A 73 7.31 10.30 0.32
N LYS A 74 7.88 11.07 -0.61
CA LYS A 74 8.47 12.38 -0.31
C LYS A 74 7.44 13.40 0.17
N LEU A 75 6.17 13.23 -0.20
CA LEU A 75 5.07 14.10 0.23
C LEU A 75 4.46 13.68 1.56
N LEU A 76 4.90 12.55 2.11
CA LEU A 76 4.35 11.95 3.33
C LEU A 76 5.45 11.69 4.35
N PRO A 77 5.85 12.72 5.14
CA PRO A 77 6.86 12.51 6.18
C PRO A 77 6.44 11.41 7.15
N GLY A 78 7.38 10.52 7.47
CA GLY A 78 7.12 9.41 8.37
C GLY A 78 6.50 8.17 7.73
N PHE A 79 6.22 8.20 6.42
CA PHE A 79 5.59 7.04 5.76
C PHE A 79 6.47 5.80 5.81
N SER A 80 7.76 5.93 5.53
CA SER A 80 8.67 4.77 5.50
C SER A 80 8.77 4.11 6.87
N GLU A 81 8.84 4.92 7.95
CA GLU A 81 8.87 4.43 9.32
C GLU A 81 7.54 3.75 9.69
N ALA A 82 6.42 4.33 9.28
CA ALA A 82 5.10 3.76 9.52
C ALA A 82 4.94 2.42 8.81
N ARG A 83 5.37 2.34 7.55
CA ARG A 83 5.34 1.09 6.78
C ARG A 83 6.18 0.01 7.47
N GLN A 84 7.41 0.35 7.84
CA GLN A 84 8.31 -0.60 8.47
C GLN A 84 7.72 -1.11 9.78
N ALA A 85 7.21 -0.22 10.62
CA ALA A 85 6.60 -0.60 11.88
C ALA A 85 5.38 -1.50 11.69
N ALA A 86 4.51 -1.17 10.73
CA ALA A 86 3.33 -1.99 10.44
C ALA A 86 3.72 -3.40 9.98
N MET A 87 4.72 -3.50 9.10
CA MET A 87 5.19 -4.80 8.61
C MET A 87 5.83 -5.62 9.72
N GLU A 88 6.59 -4.99 10.62
CA GLU A 88 7.20 -5.67 11.76
C GLU A 88 6.14 -6.16 12.76
N MET A 89 5.01 -5.48 12.86
CA MET A 89 3.88 -5.91 13.71
C MET A 89 3.08 -7.05 13.11
N GLY A 90 3.34 -7.41 11.86
CA GLY A 90 2.68 -8.52 11.20
C GLY A 90 1.68 -8.13 10.12
N ALA A 91 1.61 -6.85 9.72
CA ALA A 91 0.82 -6.45 8.57
C ALA A 91 1.34 -7.16 7.32
N GLN A 92 0.44 -7.53 6.43
CA GLN A 92 0.81 -8.24 5.19
C GLN A 92 1.14 -7.29 4.05
N ALA A 93 0.62 -6.08 4.09
CA ALA A 93 0.92 -5.04 3.12
C ALA A 93 0.68 -3.68 3.78
N CYS A 94 1.37 -2.67 3.27
CA CYS A 94 1.18 -1.29 3.70
C CYS A 94 1.54 -0.38 2.53
N GLY A 95 0.73 0.61 2.27
CA GLY A 95 0.94 1.50 1.15
C GLY A 95 0.13 2.78 1.24
N ILE A 96 0.14 3.54 0.14
CA ILE A 96 -0.61 4.78 0.02
C ILE A 96 -1.95 4.46 -0.64
N SER A 97 -3.03 4.97 -0.06
CA SER A 97 -4.37 4.81 -0.64
C SER A 97 -4.59 5.89 -1.70
N GLY A 98 -4.69 5.47 -2.95
CA GLY A 98 -4.87 6.38 -4.08
C GLY A 98 -3.68 7.33 -4.23
N SER A 99 -3.96 8.63 -4.32
CA SER A 99 -2.92 9.66 -4.42
C SER A 99 -2.36 10.07 -3.05
N GLY A 100 -2.88 9.54 -1.97
CA GLY A 100 -2.58 9.98 -0.61
C GLY A 100 -3.48 11.13 -0.16
N PRO A 101 -3.32 11.65 1.06
CA PRO A 101 -2.29 11.27 2.03
C PRO A 101 -2.61 10.04 2.87
N THR A 102 -3.81 9.47 2.74
CA THR A 102 -4.20 8.30 3.55
C THR A 102 -3.31 7.11 3.23
N LEU A 103 -2.81 6.45 4.27
CA LEU A 103 -2.16 5.17 4.10
C LEU A 103 -3.06 4.04 4.55
N PHE A 104 -2.76 2.85 4.03
CA PHE A 104 -3.44 1.64 4.45
C PHE A 104 -2.43 0.62 4.98
N ALA A 105 -2.88 -0.20 5.91
CA ALA A 105 -2.19 -1.43 6.28
C ALA A 105 -3.20 -2.57 6.15
N LEU A 106 -2.77 -3.67 5.57
CA LEU A 106 -3.59 -4.87 5.40
C LEU A 106 -3.19 -5.89 6.44
N CYS A 107 -4.14 -6.34 7.24
CA CYS A 107 -3.92 -7.33 8.28
C CYS A 107 -4.88 -8.50 8.10
N ASP A 108 -4.49 -9.67 8.56
CA ASP A 108 -5.34 -10.87 8.53
C ASP A 108 -5.79 -11.32 9.91
N LYS A 109 -5.31 -10.65 10.97
CA LYS A 109 -5.64 -10.98 12.36
C LYS A 109 -6.12 -9.73 13.09
N PRO A 110 -7.21 -9.83 13.88
CA PRO A 110 -7.72 -8.68 14.62
C PRO A 110 -6.71 -8.07 15.58
N ASP A 111 -5.92 -8.88 16.28
CA ASP A 111 -4.91 -8.40 17.22
C ASP A 111 -3.83 -7.57 16.51
N THR A 112 -3.38 -8.04 15.36
CA THR A 112 -2.40 -7.32 14.52
C THR A 112 -2.99 -6.00 14.06
N ALA A 113 -4.22 -6.02 13.56
CA ALA A 113 -4.90 -4.81 13.09
C ALA A 113 -5.03 -3.78 14.22
N GLN A 114 -5.37 -4.22 15.42
CA GLN A 114 -5.50 -3.32 16.58
C GLN A 114 -4.16 -2.70 16.96
N ARG A 115 -3.09 -3.50 16.99
CA ARG A 115 -1.76 -2.98 17.34
C ARG A 115 -1.26 -1.97 16.29
N VAL A 116 -1.48 -2.26 15.02
CA VAL A 116 -1.12 -1.33 13.93
C VAL A 116 -1.93 -0.04 14.04
N ALA A 117 -3.23 -0.15 14.28
CA ALA A 117 -4.10 1.02 14.44
C ALA A 117 -3.66 1.88 15.61
N ASP A 118 -3.34 1.27 16.76
CA ASP A 118 -2.89 1.99 17.95
C ASP A 118 -1.56 2.71 17.70
N TRP A 119 -0.63 2.04 17.03
CA TRP A 119 0.67 2.64 16.72
C TRP A 119 0.52 3.82 15.75
N LEU A 120 -0.29 3.66 14.68
CA LEU A 120 -0.49 4.71 13.70
C LEU A 120 -1.28 5.90 14.25
N GLY A 121 -2.11 5.67 15.25
CA GLY A 121 -2.89 6.72 15.91
C GLY A 121 -2.12 7.52 16.97
N ALA A 122 -0.92 7.10 17.28
CA ALA A 122 -0.12 7.74 18.31
C ALA A 122 0.58 9.01 17.82
#